data_5c0c639c984b97fcafd6c06c52528d7f
#
_entry.id   5c0c639c984b97fcafd6c06c52528d7f
#
_cell.length_a   1.000
_cell.length_b   1.000
_cell.length_c   1.000
_cell.angle_alpha   90.00
_cell.angle_beta   90.00
_cell.angle_gamma   90.00
#
_symmetry.space_group_name_H-M   'P 1'
#
loop_
_entity.id
_entity.type
_entity.pdbx_description
1 polymer ?
#
loop_
_entity_poly.entity_id
_entity_poly.type
_entity_poly.pdbx_seq_one_letter_code
_entity_poly.pdbx_strand_id
1 'polypeptide(L)'
;LLLVNHHHIASDGWSLSILARDLVELYNAERAGRSPQLEPFCIHYPDYGVWQRQRLCGDRLQELNDYWIGQLRNLEPLELPTDHPRPAMPSHRGRCVEFTIEPQLLEPFEELCRGEGATLQMGLLAVVALLLHRTSRQDEVAIGVPFWGRNHPELENLIGFFINTLPIRTRFQANQTFRDLLRQVKEASIEAYDHQELPFEQMVEALNVERDTSRNPLVQVMLQLMELPE
;
A
#
# COMPACT_ATOMS: atom_id res chain seq x y z
N LEU A 1 5.94 -30.57 7.62
CA LEU A 1 6.01 -29.11 7.56
C LEU A 1 6.68 -28.70 6.24
N LEU A 2 6.00 -27.88 5.43
CA LEU A 2 6.54 -27.26 4.24
C LEU A 2 6.89 -25.81 4.57
N LEU A 3 8.11 -25.38 4.29
CA LEU A 3 8.57 -24.00 4.40
C LEU A 3 8.91 -23.49 2.99
N VAL A 4 8.22 -22.42 2.58
CA VAL A 4 8.50 -21.73 1.31
C VAL A 4 9.10 -20.36 1.65
N ASN A 5 10.30 -20.10 1.13
CA ASN A 5 11.00 -18.83 1.29
C ASN A 5 11.32 -18.26 -0.10
N HIS A 6 10.90 -17.03 -0.35
CA HIS A 6 11.16 -16.33 -1.60
C HIS A 6 11.39 -14.84 -1.35
N HIS A 7 12.10 -14.19 -2.26
CA HIS A 7 12.26 -12.75 -2.20
C HIS A 7 10.98 -12.06 -2.67
N HIS A 8 10.60 -10.97 -2.00
CA HIS A 8 9.35 -10.26 -2.31
C HIS A 8 9.26 -9.74 -3.76
N ILE A 9 10.41 -9.52 -4.44
CA ILE A 9 10.44 -9.14 -5.87
C ILE A 9 9.79 -10.19 -6.80
N ALA A 10 9.70 -11.46 -6.36
CA ALA A 10 9.12 -12.55 -7.14
C ALA A 10 7.60 -12.72 -6.93
N SER A 11 7.06 -12.16 -5.84
CA SER A 11 5.65 -12.35 -5.49
C SER A 11 5.20 -11.31 -4.47
N ASP A 12 3.90 -11.11 -4.37
CA ASP A 12 3.23 -10.31 -3.36
C ASP A 12 2.29 -11.17 -2.49
N GLY A 13 1.59 -10.54 -1.53
CA GLY A 13 0.67 -11.25 -0.65
C GLY A 13 -0.47 -11.96 -1.38
N TRP A 14 -0.98 -11.38 -2.46
CA TRP A 14 -2.00 -12.02 -3.32
C TRP A 14 -1.47 -13.27 -4.01
N SER A 15 -0.24 -13.21 -4.53
CA SER A 15 0.45 -14.33 -5.18
C SER A 15 0.61 -15.54 -4.27
N LEU A 16 0.70 -15.35 -2.94
CA LEU A 16 0.83 -16.46 -1.99
C LEU A 16 -0.41 -17.34 -1.96
N SER A 17 -1.60 -16.77 -2.06
CA SER A 17 -2.86 -17.51 -2.10
C SER A 17 -2.96 -18.36 -3.38
N ILE A 18 -2.50 -17.81 -4.52
CA ILE A 18 -2.43 -18.52 -5.79
C ILE A 18 -1.43 -19.68 -5.68
N LEU A 19 -0.23 -19.41 -5.17
CA LEU A 19 0.80 -20.44 -4.97
C LEU A 19 0.31 -21.57 -4.07
N ALA A 20 -0.37 -21.25 -2.97
CA ALA A 20 -0.91 -22.25 -2.04
C ALA A 20 -2.00 -23.10 -2.72
N ARG A 21 -2.94 -22.47 -3.43
CA ARG A 21 -4.00 -23.14 -4.19
C ARG A 21 -3.41 -24.11 -5.23
N ASP A 22 -2.50 -23.63 -6.05
CA ASP A 22 -1.92 -24.42 -7.12
C ASP A 22 -1.07 -25.57 -6.58
N LEU A 23 -0.32 -25.34 -5.48
CA LEU A 23 0.44 -26.39 -4.82
C LEU A 23 -0.46 -27.49 -4.26
N VAL A 24 -1.59 -27.13 -3.64
CA VAL A 24 -2.57 -28.10 -3.10
C VAL A 24 -3.18 -28.92 -4.24
N GLU A 25 -3.54 -28.29 -5.36
CA GLU A 25 -4.06 -28.99 -6.52
C GLU A 25 -3.03 -29.96 -7.12
N LEU A 26 -1.79 -29.52 -7.32
CA LEU A 26 -0.71 -30.36 -7.84
C LEU A 26 -0.45 -31.56 -6.91
N TYR A 27 -0.40 -31.35 -5.61
CA TYR A 27 -0.19 -32.40 -4.63
C TYR A 27 -1.34 -33.44 -4.62
N ASN A 28 -2.59 -32.96 -4.68
CA ASN A 28 -3.75 -33.84 -4.69
C ASN A 28 -3.87 -34.62 -6.02
N ALA A 29 -3.56 -34.00 -7.14
CA ALA A 29 -3.53 -34.63 -8.45
C ALA A 29 -2.49 -35.77 -8.49
N GLU A 30 -1.29 -35.52 -8.00
CA GLU A 30 -0.23 -36.52 -7.93
C GLU A 30 -0.64 -37.71 -7.02
N ARG A 31 -1.18 -37.42 -5.84
CA ARG A 31 -1.66 -38.48 -4.94
C ARG A 31 -2.79 -39.34 -5.51
N ALA A 32 -3.64 -38.73 -6.33
CA ALA A 32 -4.77 -39.40 -6.97
C ALA A 32 -4.42 -40.06 -8.31
N GLY A 33 -3.20 -39.91 -8.82
CA GLY A 33 -2.76 -40.40 -10.13
C GLY A 33 -3.55 -39.77 -11.32
N ARG A 34 -3.99 -38.49 -11.16
CA ARG A 34 -4.70 -37.75 -12.18
C ARG A 34 -3.91 -36.53 -12.65
N SER A 35 -4.26 -35.98 -13.80
CA SER A 35 -3.73 -34.68 -14.23
C SER A 35 -4.24 -33.55 -13.34
N PRO A 36 -3.41 -32.54 -13.03
CA PRO A 36 -3.85 -31.37 -12.29
C PRO A 36 -4.83 -30.53 -13.10
N GLN A 37 -5.78 -29.92 -12.41
CA GLN A 37 -6.80 -29.04 -12.99
C GLN A 37 -6.43 -27.58 -12.68
N LEU A 38 -5.39 -27.08 -13.35
CA LEU A 38 -4.97 -25.68 -13.28
C LEU A 38 -5.42 -24.97 -14.55
N GLU A 39 -5.87 -23.74 -14.40
CA GLU A 39 -6.19 -22.89 -15.55
C GLU A 39 -4.91 -22.50 -16.29
N PRO A 40 -4.90 -22.58 -17.63
CA PRO A 40 -3.74 -22.14 -18.40
C PRO A 40 -3.57 -20.62 -18.30
N PHE A 41 -2.33 -20.16 -18.15
CA PHE A 41 -2.02 -18.75 -18.20
C PHE A 41 -2.12 -18.22 -19.64
N CYS A 42 -2.87 -17.12 -19.81
CA CYS A 42 -2.94 -16.41 -21.09
C CYS A 42 -1.72 -15.49 -21.30
N ILE A 43 -1.14 -15.01 -20.20
CA ILE A 43 0.01 -14.13 -20.15
C ILE A 43 0.92 -14.53 -18.99
N HIS A 44 2.17 -14.08 -19.02
CA HIS A 44 3.15 -14.27 -17.93
C HIS A 44 3.59 -12.94 -17.33
N TYR A 45 4.18 -12.95 -16.13
CA TYR A 45 4.63 -11.75 -15.46
C TYR A 45 5.60 -10.87 -16.29
N PRO A 46 6.54 -11.42 -17.09
CA PRO A 46 7.33 -10.62 -18.01
C PRO A 46 6.52 -9.84 -19.06
N ASP A 47 5.40 -10.41 -19.53
CA ASP A 47 4.51 -9.74 -20.50
C ASP A 47 3.86 -8.52 -19.88
N TYR A 48 3.44 -8.63 -18.60
CA TYR A 48 2.98 -7.49 -17.81
C TYR A 48 4.05 -6.40 -17.71
N GLY A 49 5.31 -6.76 -17.44
CA GLY A 49 6.40 -5.78 -17.38
C GLY A 49 6.68 -5.07 -18.71
N VAL A 50 6.50 -5.76 -19.85
CA VAL A 50 6.58 -5.14 -21.18
C VAL A 50 5.42 -4.19 -21.41
N TRP A 51 4.20 -4.64 -21.13
CA TRP A 51 2.97 -3.85 -21.26
C TRP A 51 3.03 -2.59 -20.38
N GLN A 52 3.42 -2.71 -19.12
CA GLN A 52 3.53 -1.58 -18.19
C GLN A 52 4.50 -0.51 -18.73
N ARG A 53 5.67 -0.91 -19.23
CA ARG A 53 6.65 0.02 -19.82
C ARG A 53 6.13 0.73 -21.07
N GLN A 54 5.34 0.03 -21.89
CA GLN A 54 4.73 0.63 -23.08
C GLN A 54 3.62 1.61 -22.71
N ARG A 55 2.88 1.32 -21.65
CA ARG A 55 1.80 2.18 -21.16
C ARG A 55 2.33 3.41 -20.43
N LEU A 56 3.37 3.25 -19.62
CA LEU A 56 3.99 4.33 -18.83
C LEU A 56 5.08 5.05 -19.66
N CYS A 57 4.63 5.73 -20.72
CA CYS A 57 5.49 6.57 -21.56
C CYS A 57 4.73 7.79 -22.08
N GLY A 58 5.46 8.77 -22.65
CA GLY A 58 4.89 9.97 -23.24
C GLY A 58 3.97 10.75 -22.29
N ASP A 59 2.82 11.20 -22.80
CA ASP A 59 1.88 12.07 -22.09
C ASP A 59 1.32 11.42 -20.81
N ARG A 60 1.08 10.10 -20.82
CA ARG A 60 0.55 9.41 -19.64
C ARG A 60 1.56 9.39 -18.48
N LEU A 61 2.81 9.11 -18.77
CA LEU A 61 3.86 9.17 -17.76
C LEU A 61 4.04 10.60 -17.23
N GLN A 62 3.96 11.61 -18.11
CA GLN A 62 4.05 13.01 -17.70
C GLN A 62 2.90 13.41 -16.78
N GLU A 63 1.66 13.06 -17.12
CA GLU A 63 0.46 13.31 -16.30
C GLU A 63 0.61 12.73 -14.89
N LEU A 64 1.03 11.45 -14.79
CA LEU A 64 1.24 10.78 -13.51
C LEU A 64 2.36 11.42 -12.69
N ASN A 65 3.46 11.78 -13.33
CA ASN A 65 4.55 12.48 -12.67
C ASN A 65 4.13 13.87 -12.17
N ASP A 66 3.41 14.64 -12.97
CA ASP A 66 2.95 15.98 -12.59
C ASP A 66 2.02 15.91 -11.39
N TYR A 67 1.10 14.94 -11.35
CA TYR A 67 0.25 14.71 -10.20
C TYR A 67 1.07 14.39 -8.94
N TRP A 68 1.92 13.35 -8.99
CA TRP A 68 2.66 12.93 -7.80
C TRP A 68 3.69 13.95 -7.34
N ILE A 69 4.36 14.65 -8.25
CA ILE A 69 5.24 15.79 -7.91
C ILE A 69 4.42 16.89 -7.25
N GLY A 70 3.23 17.21 -7.77
CA GLY A 70 2.34 18.22 -7.20
C GLY A 70 1.90 17.84 -5.77
N GLN A 71 1.57 16.57 -5.55
CA GLN A 71 1.14 16.07 -4.25
C GLN A 71 2.27 15.97 -3.22
N LEU A 72 3.46 15.55 -3.63
CA LEU A 72 4.53 15.15 -2.69
C LEU A 72 5.71 16.13 -2.63
N ARG A 73 5.73 17.18 -3.47
CA ARG A 73 6.79 18.20 -3.43
C ARG A 73 6.91 18.81 -2.03
N ASN A 74 8.15 18.97 -1.58
CA ASN A 74 8.50 19.55 -0.28
C ASN A 74 7.88 18.81 0.92
N LEU A 75 7.55 17.53 0.77
CA LEU A 75 7.13 16.70 1.89
C LEU A 75 8.36 16.44 2.77
N GLU A 76 8.28 16.89 4.02
CA GLU A 76 9.32 16.59 5.01
C GLU A 76 9.16 15.15 5.53
N PRO A 77 10.27 14.43 5.80
CA PRO A 77 10.20 13.13 6.43
C PRO A 77 9.49 13.20 7.78
N LEU A 78 8.71 12.17 8.10
CA LEU A 78 8.01 12.09 9.37
C LEU A 78 9.02 11.88 10.52
N GLU A 79 9.00 12.77 11.50
CA GLU A 79 9.86 12.74 12.69
C GLU A 79 9.06 12.30 13.92
N LEU A 80 9.02 10.99 14.15
CA LEU A 80 8.42 10.44 15.36
C LEU A 80 9.42 10.50 16.53
N PRO A 81 8.97 10.82 17.76
CA PRO A 81 9.83 10.76 18.93
C PRO A 81 10.33 9.32 19.14
N THR A 82 11.62 9.19 19.40
CA THR A 82 12.29 7.92 19.65
C THR A 82 13.03 7.94 20.97
N ASP A 83 13.10 6.81 21.69
CA ASP A 83 13.84 6.68 22.93
C ASP A 83 15.36 6.69 22.72
N HIS A 84 15.80 6.35 21.50
CA HIS A 84 17.22 6.29 21.13
C HIS A 84 17.45 7.00 19.79
N PRO A 85 18.67 7.54 19.57
CA PRO A 85 19.03 8.12 18.29
C PRO A 85 18.86 7.11 17.14
N ARG A 86 18.39 7.58 15.99
CA ARG A 86 18.24 6.75 14.79
C ARG A 86 19.62 6.33 14.29
N PRO A 87 19.87 5.02 14.08
CA PRO A 87 21.14 4.55 13.52
C PRO A 87 21.25 4.92 12.04
N ALA A 88 22.47 5.08 11.54
CA ALA A 88 22.71 5.37 10.12
C ALA A 88 22.22 4.28 9.16
N MET A 89 22.10 3.02 9.66
CA MET A 89 21.50 1.92 8.93
C MET A 89 20.46 1.21 9.80
N PRO A 90 19.28 0.85 9.25
CA PRO A 90 18.25 0.13 9.99
C PRO A 90 18.76 -1.23 10.46
N SER A 91 18.42 -1.61 11.67
CA SER A 91 18.76 -2.93 12.22
C SER A 91 17.89 -4.08 11.66
N HIS A 92 16.80 -3.75 10.96
CA HIS A 92 15.74 -4.66 10.54
C HIS A 92 15.09 -5.45 11.69
N ARG A 93 15.33 -5.05 12.94
CA ARG A 93 14.65 -5.61 14.11
C ARG A 93 13.34 -4.86 14.32
N GLY A 94 12.26 -5.62 14.52
CA GLY A 94 10.93 -5.07 14.77
C GLY A 94 10.20 -5.83 15.87
N ARG A 95 9.07 -5.29 16.27
CA ARG A 95 8.11 -5.92 17.17
C ARG A 95 6.72 -5.81 16.58
N CYS A 96 5.90 -6.79 16.89
CA CYS A 96 4.46 -6.73 16.70
C CYS A 96 3.80 -6.35 18.03
N VAL A 97 2.85 -5.40 17.98
CA VAL A 97 1.98 -5.06 19.10
C VAL A 97 0.56 -5.34 18.63
N GLU A 98 -0.07 -6.31 19.28
CA GLU A 98 -1.43 -6.70 18.96
C GLU A 98 -2.41 -5.97 19.88
N PHE A 99 -3.51 -5.50 19.34
CA PHE A 99 -4.62 -4.90 20.08
C PHE A 99 -5.94 -5.14 19.35
N THR A 100 -7.03 -5.09 20.08
CA THR A 100 -8.38 -5.25 19.53
C THR A 100 -9.14 -3.94 19.69
N ILE A 101 -9.89 -3.56 18.67
CA ILE A 101 -10.88 -2.48 18.75
C ILE A 101 -12.23 -3.12 18.99
N GLU A 102 -12.84 -2.80 20.13
CA GLU A 102 -14.12 -3.36 20.51
C GLU A 102 -15.25 -2.91 19.56
N PRO A 103 -16.23 -3.79 19.26
CA PRO A 103 -17.34 -3.47 18.35
C PRO A 103 -18.08 -2.18 18.71
N GLN A 104 -18.24 -1.90 20.02
CA GLN A 104 -18.90 -0.68 20.50
C GLN A 104 -18.22 0.61 20.07
N LEU A 105 -16.92 0.57 19.75
CA LEU A 105 -16.16 1.70 19.19
C LEU A 105 -16.13 1.63 17.67
N LEU A 106 -16.04 0.44 17.11
CA LEU A 106 -15.87 0.25 15.67
C LEU A 106 -17.17 0.55 14.90
N GLU A 107 -18.30 0.01 15.35
CA GLU A 107 -19.60 0.18 14.67
C GLU A 107 -20.01 1.65 14.48
N PRO A 108 -20.00 2.53 15.52
CA PRO A 108 -20.31 3.95 15.34
C PRO A 108 -19.29 4.67 14.44
N PHE A 109 -18.03 4.22 14.44
CA PHE A 109 -17.00 4.77 13.59
C PHE A 109 -17.24 4.41 12.11
N GLU A 110 -17.63 3.17 11.83
CA GLU A 110 -18.02 2.74 10.49
C GLU A 110 -19.26 3.51 9.98
N GLU A 111 -20.25 3.74 10.85
CA GLU A 111 -21.42 4.56 10.52
C GLU A 111 -21.00 6.01 10.18
N LEU A 112 -20.08 6.58 10.95
CA LEU A 112 -19.53 7.91 10.65
C LEU A 112 -18.83 7.92 9.27
N CYS A 113 -18.00 6.95 8.99
CA CYS A 113 -17.31 6.84 7.69
C CYS A 113 -18.33 6.72 6.55
N ARG A 114 -19.30 5.83 6.70
CA ARG A 114 -20.38 5.63 5.71
C ARG A 114 -21.20 6.89 5.49
N GLY A 115 -21.51 7.63 6.57
CA GLY A 115 -22.23 8.91 6.51
C GLY A 115 -21.50 10.00 5.74
N GLU A 116 -20.16 9.96 5.70
CA GLU A 116 -19.31 10.85 4.89
C GLU A 116 -18.95 10.25 3.52
N GLY A 117 -19.48 9.07 3.18
CA GLY A 117 -19.18 8.35 1.95
C GLY A 117 -17.71 7.90 1.87
N ALA A 118 -17.09 7.64 3.01
CA ALA A 118 -15.73 7.12 3.15
C ALA A 118 -15.74 5.63 3.51
N THR A 119 -14.69 4.91 3.15
CA THR A 119 -14.47 3.52 3.58
C THR A 119 -13.89 3.48 4.99
N LEU A 120 -13.98 2.33 5.65
CA LEU A 120 -13.31 2.10 6.94
C LEU A 120 -11.80 2.36 6.85
N GLN A 121 -11.14 1.93 5.76
CA GLN A 121 -9.73 2.19 5.54
C GLN A 121 -9.40 3.69 5.49
N MET A 122 -10.22 4.50 4.80
CA MET A 122 -10.06 5.96 4.78
C MET A 122 -10.27 6.57 6.18
N GLY A 123 -11.23 6.05 6.94
CA GLY A 123 -11.46 6.45 8.32
C GLY A 123 -10.27 6.17 9.22
N LEU A 124 -9.74 4.94 9.17
CA LEU A 124 -8.56 4.54 9.93
C LEU A 124 -7.32 5.34 9.50
N LEU A 125 -7.18 5.63 8.21
CA LEU A 125 -6.12 6.48 7.68
C LEU A 125 -6.19 7.90 8.28
N ALA A 126 -7.39 8.48 8.40
CA ALA A 126 -7.59 9.78 9.03
C ALA A 126 -7.24 9.75 10.52
N VAL A 127 -7.61 8.68 11.25
CA VAL A 127 -7.25 8.52 12.67
C VAL A 127 -5.74 8.40 12.85
N VAL A 128 -5.08 7.57 12.05
CA VAL A 128 -3.62 7.39 12.11
C VAL A 128 -2.90 8.68 11.72
N ALA A 129 -3.35 9.38 10.69
CA ALA A 129 -2.80 10.69 10.31
C ALA A 129 -2.89 11.70 11.46
N LEU A 130 -4.04 11.78 12.15
CA LEU A 130 -4.23 12.62 13.31
C LEU A 130 -3.29 12.24 14.47
N LEU A 131 -3.11 10.94 14.72
CA LEU A 131 -2.17 10.44 15.73
C LEU A 131 -0.74 10.85 15.39
N LEU A 132 -0.32 10.68 14.14
CA LEU A 132 1.01 11.06 13.68
C LEU A 132 1.25 12.56 13.78
N HIS A 133 0.30 13.39 13.35
CA HIS A 133 0.34 14.86 13.51
C HIS A 133 0.55 15.26 14.97
N ARG A 134 -0.26 14.71 15.88
CA ARG A 134 -0.15 15.03 17.32
C ARG A 134 1.15 14.56 17.95
N THR A 135 1.69 13.45 17.48
CA THR A 135 2.92 12.86 18.04
C THR A 135 4.17 13.52 17.49
N SER A 136 4.22 13.77 16.17
CA SER A 136 5.35 14.42 15.50
C SER A 136 5.32 15.95 15.61
N ARG A 137 4.14 16.54 15.83
CA ARG A 137 3.88 18.00 15.77
C ARG A 137 4.12 18.61 14.38
N GLN A 138 4.09 17.79 13.33
CA GLN A 138 4.19 18.23 11.94
C GLN A 138 2.78 18.49 11.40
N ASP A 139 2.61 19.58 10.68
CA ASP A 139 1.31 19.95 10.09
C ASP A 139 0.99 19.20 8.82
N GLU A 140 1.92 18.39 8.33
CA GLU A 140 1.75 17.53 7.19
C GLU A 140 2.33 16.14 7.47
N VAL A 141 1.60 15.10 7.10
CA VAL A 141 2.06 13.72 7.21
C VAL A 141 1.70 12.96 5.93
N ALA A 142 2.54 12.00 5.55
CA ALA A 142 2.22 11.05 4.49
C ALA A 142 2.24 9.63 5.03
N ILE A 143 1.20 8.87 4.68
CA ILE A 143 1.07 7.46 5.04
C ILE A 143 1.03 6.65 3.76
N GLY A 144 1.88 5.63 3.67
CA GLY A 144 1.86 4.69 2.56
C GLY A 144 0.67 3.74 2.66
N VAL A 145 -0.09 3.64 1.59
CA VAL A 145 -1.19 2.68 1.48
C VAL A 145 -0.81 1.66 0.40
N PRO A 146 -0.67 0.37 0.76
CA PRO A 146 -0.43 -0.66 -0.24
C PRO A 146 -1.62 -0.79 -1.18
N PHE A 147 -1.33 -0.92 -2.46
CA PHE A 147 -2.32 -1.13 -3.51
C PHE A 147 -1.95 -2.37 -4.33
N TRP A 148 -2.90 -3.26 -4.56
CA TRP A 148 -2.62 -4.60 -5.12
C TRP A 148 -2.22 -4.61 -6.60
N GLY A 149 -2.51 -3.55 -7.37
CA GLY A 149 -2.06 -3.38 -8.75
C GLY A 149 -2.64 -4.36 -9.78
N ARG A 150 -3.65 -5.14 -9.41
CA ARG A 150 -4.28 -6.15 -10.29
C ARG A 150 -5.58 -5.62 -10.89
N ASN A 151 -5.45 -4.58 -11.72
CA ASN A 151 -6.60 -3.87 -12.31
C ASN A 151 -7.18 -4.55 -13.55
N HIS A 152 -6.62 -5.68 -13.96
CA HIS A 152 -7.06 -6.46 -15.11
C HIS A 152 -7.32 -7.89 -14.69
N PRO A 153 -8.43 -8.52 -15.14
CA PRO A 153 -8.77 -9.91 -14.78
C PRO A 153 -7.65 -10.90 -15.09
N GLU A 154 -6.89 -10.67 -16.18
CA GLU A 154 -5.78 -11.51 -16.59
C GLU A 154 -4.63 -11.54 -15.57
N LEU A 155 -4.55 -10.53 -14.68
CA LEU A 155 -3.53 -10.44 -13.64
C LEU A 155 -3.91 -11.19 -12.36
N GLU A 156 -5.19 -11.51 -12.16
CA GLU A 156 -5.69 -12.07 -10.91
C GLU A 156 -5.05 -13.42 -10.56
N ASN A 157 -4.79 -14.26 -11.57
CA ASN A 157 -4.20 -15.60 -11.39
C ASN A 157 -2.67 -15.63 -11.60
N LEU A 158 -2.01 -14.51 -11.82
CA LEU A 158 -0.57 -14.47 -12.00
C LEU A 158 0.19 -14.41 -10.67
N ILE A 159 1.32 -15.12 -10.59
CA ILE A 159 2.30 -14.95 -9.53
C ILE A 159 3.30 -13.89 -9.98
N GLY A 160 3.47 -12.83 -9.18
CA GLY A 160 4.37 -11.73 -9.48
C GLY A 160 4.32 -10.64 -8.42
N PHE A 161 5.11 -9.60 -8.58
CA PHE A 161 5.12 -8.42 -7.72
C PHE A 161 4.31 -7.30 -8.39
N PHE A 162 3.04 -7.18 -8.01
CA PHE A 162 2.12 -6.18 -8.57
C PHE A 162 1.80 -5.05 -7.59
N ILE A 163 2.11 -5.28 -6.30
CA ILE A 163 1.81 -4.31 -5.25
C ILE A 163 2.56 -3.00 -5.49
N ASN A 164 1.85 -1.90 -5.32
CA ASN A 164 2.40 -0.55 -5.31
C ASN A 164 2.15 0.11 -3.96
N THR A 165 2.89 1.15 -3.64
CA THR A 165 2.66 1.97 -2.44
C THR A 165 2.20 3.36 -2.87
N LEU A 166 1.03 3.77 -2.39
CA LEU A 166 0.48 5.09 -2.67
C LEU A 166 0.66 5.99 -1.43
N PRO A 167 1.47 7.05 -1.51
CA PRO A 167 1.63 8.01 -0.42
C PRO A 167 0.40 8.90 -0.31
N ILE A 168 -0.38 8.76 0.75
CA ILE A 168 -1.52 9.64 1.02
C ILE A 168 -1.06 10.75 1.95
N ARG A 169 -0.90 11.95 1.40
CA ARG A 169 -0.52 13.15 2.14
C ARG A 169 -1.73 13.81 2.76
N THR A 170 -1.65 14.13 4.04
CA THR A 170 -2.67 14.83 4.81
C THR A 170 -2.07 16.12 5.37
N ARG A 171 -2.79 17.24 5.22
CA ARG A 171 -2.42 18.56 5.75
C ARG A 171 -3.38 18.97 6.83
N PHE A 172 -2.85 19.38 7.98
CA PHE A 172 -3.65 19.78 9.12
C PHE A 172 -3.80 21.29 9.16
N GLN A 173 -5.03 21.75 9.45
CA GLN A 173 -5.36 23.16 9.56
C GLN A 173 -5.89 23.49 10.95
N ALA A 174 -5.64 24.69 11.42
CA ALA A 174 -6.24 25.16 12.66
C ALA A 174 -7.78 25.10 12.58
N ASN A 175 -8.40 24.61 13.65
CA ASN A 175 -9.87 24.48 13.75
C ASN A 175 -10.54 23.47 12.80
N GLN A 176 -9.76 22.59 12.15
CA GLN A 176 -10.30 21.51 11.34
C GLN A 176 -11.02 20.48 12.23
N THR A 177 -12.25 20.11 11.86
CA THR A 177 -12.96 19.01 12.53
C THR A 177 -12.47 17.65 12.00
N PHE A 178 -12.75 16.58 12.75
CA PHE A 178 -12.47 15.24 12.26
C PHE A 178 -13.21 14.90 10.95
N ARG A 179 -14.43 15.42 10.78
CA ARG A 179 -15.18 15.22 9.53
C ARG A 179 -14.51 15.90 8.34
N ASP A 180 -13.92 17.08 8.52
CA ASP A 180 -13.19 17.77 7.48
C ASP A 180 -11.91 17.02 7.13
N LEU A 181 -11.21 16.48 8.15
CA LEU A 181 -10.05 15.62 7.95
C LEU A 181 -10.41 14.35 7.17
N LEU A 182 -11.50 13.69 7.54
CA LEU A 182 -11.98 12.48 6.87
C LEU A 182 -12.32 12.75 5.39
N ARG A 183 -12.98 13.88 5.09
CA ARG A 183 -13.25 14.28 3.71
C ARG A 183 -11.98 14.52 2.92
N GLN A 184 -11.01 15.24 3.51
CA GLN A 184 -9.71 15.47 2.89
C GLN A 184 -8.97 14.15 2.58
N VAL A 185 -8.93 13.23 3.54
CA VAL A 185 -8.28 11.92 3.36
C VAL A 185 -9.00 11.09 2.30
N LYS A 186 -10.33 11.13 2.26
CA LYS A 186 -11.13 10.49 1.22
C LYS A 186 -10.79 11.02 -0.16
N GLU A 187 -10.78 12.34 -0.35
CA GLU A 187 -10.45 12.98 -1.62
C GLU A 187 -9.03 12.61 -2.06
N ALA A 188 -8.05 12.76 -1.16
CA ALA A 188 -6.66 12.38 -1.43
C ALA A 188 -6.51 10.89 -1.79
N SER A 189 -7.27 10.01 -1.15
CA SER A 189 -7.24 8.57 -1.45
C SER A 189 -7.83 8.27 -2.83
N ILE A 190 -8.95 8.88 -3.19
CA ILE A 190 -9.58 8.69 -4.51
C ILE A 190 -8.64 9.19 -5.61
N GLU A 191 -8.09 10.39 -5.47
CA GLU A 191 -7.13 10.94 -6.43
C GLU A 191 -5.88 10.06 -6.57
N ALA A 192 -5.35 9.53 -5.46
CA ALA A 192 -4.21 8.63 -5.49
C ALA A 192 -4.54 7.31 -6.23
N TYR A 193 -5.76 6.78 -6.06
CA TYR A 193 -6.21 5.59 -6.80
C TYR A 193 -6.34 5.84 -8.30
N ASP A 194 -6.76 7.03 -8.72
CA ASP A 194 -6.82 7.39 -10.14
C ASP A 194 -5.40 7.49 -10.78
N HIS A 195 -4.38 7.72 -9.94
CA HIS A 195 -2.97 7.85 -10.36
C HIS A 195 -2.08 6.69 -9.89
N GLN A 196 -2.67 5.53 -9.55
CA GLN A 196 -1.99 4.38 -8.98
C GLN A 196 -1.00 3.67 -9.90
N GLU A 197 -1.06 3.93 -11.20
CA GLU A 197 -0.25 3.25 -12.21
C GLU A 197 1.26 3.55 -12.08
N LEU A 198 1.64 4.72 -11.55
CA LEU A 198 3.05 5.09 -11.40
C LEU A 198 3.70 4.26 -10.27
N PRO A 199 4.74 3.47 -10.54
CA PRO A 199 5.46 2.75 -9.50
C PRO A 199 6.06 3.70 -8.46
N PHE A 200 6.05 3.27 -7.19
CA PHE A 200 6.58 4.07 -6.07
C PHE A 200 8.03 4.50 -6.28
N GLU A 201 8.86 3.61 -6.83
CA GLU A 201 10.26 3.88 -7.14
C GLU A 201 10.42 5.02 -8.15
N GLN A 202 9.52 5.09 -9.14
CA GLN A 202 9.51 6.19 -10.11
C GLN A 202 9.05 7.50 -9.48
N MET A 203 8.12 7.48 -8.51
CA MET A 203 7.76 8.67 -7.73
C MET A 203 8.96 9.21 -6.95
N VAL A 204 9.71 8.32 -6.29
CA VAL A 204 10.94 8.67 -5.54
C VAL A 204 11.99 9.29 -6.47
N GLU A 205 12.17 8.72 -7.66
CA GLU A 205 13.11 9.22 -8.68
C GLU A 205 12.67 10.60 -9.21
N ALA A 206 11.40 10.74 -9.59
CA ALA A 206 10.85 11.99 -10.13
C ALA A 206 10.93 13.16 -9.14
N LEU A 207 10.77 12.87 -7.84
CA LEU A 207 10.88 13.86 -6.76
C LEU A 207 12.32 14.18 -6.37
N ASN A 208 13.29 13.43 -6.89
CA ASN A 208 14.72 13.55 -6.55
C ASN A 208 14.93 13.60 -5.01
N VAL A 209 14.26 12.69 -4.29
CA VAL A 209 14.32 12.63 -2.83
C VAL A 209 15.75 12.34 -2.36
N GLU A 210 16.23 13.11 -1.38
CA GLU A 210 17.54 12.87 -0.76
C GLU A 210 17.60 11.46 -0.18
N ARG A 211 18.66 10.74 -0.51
CA ARG A 211 18.85 9.36 -0.06
C ARG A 211 19.33 9.33 1.39
N ASP A 212 18.41 9.07 2.30
CA ASP A 212 18.68 8.75 3.70
C ASP A 212 18.59 7.22 3.90
N THR A 213 19.71 6.57 4.09
CA THR A 213 19.76 5.11 4.29
C THR A 213 19.16 4.65 5.64
N SER A 214 18.86 5.57 6.54
CA SER A 214 18.29 5.27 7.86
C SER A 214 16.77 5.13 7.86
N ARG A 215 16.08 5.51 6.77
CA ARG A 215 14.62 5.51 6.66
C ARG A 215 14.15 5.25 5.23
N ASN A 216 12.91 4.83 5.09
CA ASN A 216 12.27 4.72 3.78
C ASN A 216 12.01 6.12 3.19
N PRO A 217 12.19 6.29 1.87
CA PRO A 217 11.85 7.55 1.21
C PRO A 217 10.34 7.81 1.26
N LEU A 218 9.93 9.07 1.24
CA LEU A 218 8.56 9.58 1.21
C LEU A 218 7.67 9.13 2.39
N VAL A 219 7.59 7.85 2.71
CA VAL A 219 6.69 7.31 3.73
C VAL A 219 7.46 6.47 4.75
N GLN A 220 7.27 6.77 6.04
CA GLN A 220 7.87 6.05 7.17
C GLN A 220 6.84 5.20 7.92
N VAL A 221 5.55 5.42 7.65
CA VAL A 221 4.42 4.67 8.21
C VAL A 221 3.55 4.16 7.07
N MET A 222 3.12 2.91 7.17
CA MET A 222 2.17 2.31 6.23
C MET A 222 0.93 1.86 6.97
N LEU A 223 -0.23 1.96 6.31
CA LEU A 223 -1.50 1.45 6.80
C LEU A 223 -2.11 0.51 5.77
N GLN A 224 -2.44 -0.70 6.20
CA GLN A 224 -3.15 -1.68 5.40
C GLN A 224 -4.31 -2.25 6.19
N LEU A 225 -5.51 -2.22 5.62
CA LEU A 225 -6.66 -2.99 6.10
C LEU A 225 -6.71 -4.30 5.31
N MET A 226 -6.73 -5.42 6.01
CA MET A 226 -6.89 -6.74 5.40
C MET A 226 -8.13 -7.41 5.99
N GLU A 227 -8.99 -7.91 5.14
CA GLU A 227 -10.04 -8.85 5.54
C GLU A 227 -9.42 -10.24 5.56
N LEU A 228 -9.40 -10.86 6.73
CA LEU A 228 -8.96 -12.25 6.83
C LEU A 228 -10.12 -13.13 6.37
N PRO A 229 -9.88 -14.11 5.49
CA PRO A 229 -10.92 -15.10 5.16
C PRO A 229 -11.28 -15.88 6.44
N GLU A 230 -12.58 -16.05 6.64
CA GLU A 230 -13.14 -16.88 7.71
C GLU A 230 -12.70 -18.36 7.64
#